data_85ed3d9025ea7e6df36ccee2d534a4d7
#
_entry.id   85ed3d9025ea7e6df36ccee2d534a4d7
#
_cell.length_a   1.000
_cell.length_b   1.000
_cell.length_c   1.000
_cell.angle_alpha   90.00
_cell.angle_beta   90.00
_cell.angle_gamma   90.00
#
_symmetry.space_group_name_H-M   'P 1'
#
loop_
_entity.id
_entity.type
_entity.pdbx_description
1 polymer ?
#
loop_
_entity_poly.entity_id
_entity_poly.type
_entity_poly.pdbx_seq_one_letter_code
_entity_poly.pdbx_strand_id
1 'polypeptide(L)'
;MDSMVAHYSVAKVRRTRDEYSPGGVAGRRPDRSATVYTRLAKQAYPDVPVVLGGLEASLRRFAHYDYWSNMVMPSILESSGADIVSFGMSEHQTAEIARRLAAGESAADITDVAGTCFLTDFAHLPPKYAECASYKKVAADKMSYAKACRIQMDQQDPVTGLPVVQKQSEQYLVQNPPAKPLTRRELDEVHAMPFTRRYHPSYEAKGGVPAIREVEFSII
;
A
#
# COMPACT_ATOMS: atom_id res chain seq x y z
N MET A 1 4.30 7.03 -5.15
CA MET A 1 3.37 8.16 -5.40
C MET A 1 1.99 7.62 -5.67
N ASP A 2 0.95 8.30 -5.22
CA ASP A 2 -0.44 7.94 -5.53
C ASP A 2 -0.77 8.34 -6.97
N SER A 3 -1.28 7.39 -7.78
CA SER A 3 -1.54 7.60 -9.20
C SER A 3 -2.66 8.62 -9.43
N MET A 4 -3.69 8.63 -8.58
CA MET A 4 -4.81 9.57 -8.72
C MET A 4 -4.36 11.00 -8.45
N VAL A 5 -3.51 11.22 -7.42
CA VAL A 5 -2.91 12.53 -7.12
C VAL A 5 -1.97 12.98 -8.25
N ALA A 6 -1.24 12.05 -8.86
CA ALA A 6 -0.37 12.37 -9.98
C ALA A 6 -1.16 12.74 -11.25
N HIS A 7 -2.31 12.10 -11.49
CA HIS A 7 -3.08 12.27 -12.72
C HIS A 7 -4.09 13.43 -12.68
N TYR A 8 -4.55 13.84 -11.50
CA TYR A 8 -5.62 14.82 -11.38
C TYR A 8 -5.26 15.98 -10.45
N SER A 9 -5.85 17.14 -10.71
CA SER A 9 -5.87 18.26 -9.78
C SER A 9 -6.94 18.04 -8.69
N VAL A 10 -6.92 18.91 -7.66
CA VAL A 10 -7.98 18.91 -6.62
C VAL A 10 -9.37 19.18 -7.22
N ALA A 11 -9.46 19.94 -8.31
CA ALA A 11 -10.72 20.17 -9.03
C ALA A 11 -11.13 18.98 -9.94
N LYS A 12 -10.50 17.81 -9.80
CA LYS A 12 -10.74 16.60 -10.60
C LYS A 12 -10.45 16.78 -12.11
N VAL A 13 -9.70 17.80 -12.47
CA VAL A 13 -9.25 18.01 -13.87
C VAL A 13 -8.01 17.17 -14.11
N ARG A 14 -8.02 16.39 -15.20
CA ARG A 14 -6.87 15.58 -15.60
C ARG A 14 -5.68 16.47 -15.95
N ARG A 15 -4.51 16.14 -15.43
CA ARG A 15 -3.28 16.85 -15.75
C ARG A 15 -2.83 16.52 -17.16
N THR A 16 -2.25 17.51 -17.82
CA THR A 16 -1.69 17.36 -19.19
C THR A 16 -0.31 16.72 -19.19
N ARG A 17 0.35 16.66 -18.02
CA ARG A 17 1.65 16.02 -17.82
C ARG A 17 1.57 15.00 -16.70
N ASP A 18 2.36 13.94 -16.82
CA ASP A 18 2.60 12.94 -15.78
C ASP A 18 4.11 12.79 -15.57
N GLU A 19 4.64 13.40 -14.53
CA GLU A 19 6.07 13.41 -14.22
C GLU A 19 6.66 12.01 -13.97
N TYR A 20 5.81 11.01 -13.72
CA TYR A 20 6.20 9.60 -13.52
C TYR A 20 6.09 8.74 -14.78
N SER A 21 5.73 9.33 -15.90
CA SER A 21 5.68 8.66 -17.20
C SER A 21 6.85 9.05 -18.09
N PRO A 22 7.28 8.19 -19.01
CA PRO A 22 8.36 8.51 -19.95
C PRO A 22 8.03 9.77 -20.78
N GLY A 23 8.98 10.71 -20.78
CA GLY A 23 8.82 12.02 -21.42
C GLY A 23 7.78 12.95 -20.78
N GLY A 24 7.29 12.62 -19.59
CA GLY A 24 6.24 13.38 -18.93
C GLY A 24 4.87 13.28 -19.60
N VAL A 25 4.63 12.28 -20.44
CA VAL A 25 3.41 12.13 -21.25
C VAL A 25 2.28 11.57 -20.40
N ALA A 26 1.21 12.38 -20.22
CA ALA A 26 0.02 11.95 -19.49
C ALA A 26 -0.74 10.81 -20.21
N GLY A 27 -1.51 10.02 -19.43
CA GLY A 27 -2.38 8.97 -19.96
C GLY A 27 -1.69 7.62 -20.24
N ARG A 28 -0.40 7.49 -19.95
CA ARG A 28 0.35 6.22 -20.12
C ARG A 28 0.23 5.28 -18.95
N ARG A 29 -0.07 5.79 -17.77
CA ARG A 29 -0.32 4.98 -16.57
C ARG A 29 -1.81 4.91 -16.30
N PRO A 30 -2.33 3.76 -15.84
CA PRO A 30 -3.74 3.65 -15.47
C PRO A 30 -4.03 4.44 -14.20
N ASP A 31 -5.26 4.87 -14.04
CA ASP A 31 -5.79 5.34 -12.77
C ASP A 31 -5.81 4.17 -11.77
N ARG A 32 -5.56 4.45 -10.49
CA ARG A 32 -5.40 3.42 -9.45
C ARG A 32 -4.37 2.36 -9.84
N SER A 33 -3.19 2.83 -10.22
CA SER A 33 -2.12 2.01 -10.81
C SER A 33 -1.79 0.77 -9.99
N ALA A 34 -1.75 0.88 -8.66
CA ALA A 34 -1.46 -0.25 -7.78
C ALA A 34 -2.49 -1.37 -7.95
N THR A 35 -3.79 -1.04 -8.01
CA THR A 35 -4.85 -2.02 -8.23
C THR A 35 -4.79 -2.64 -9.62
N VAL A 36 -4.61 -1.81 -10.67
CA VAL A 36 -4.61 -2.30 -12.05
C VAL A 36 -3.41 -3.20 -12.31
N TYR A 37 -2.21 -2.78 -11.90
CA TYR A 37 -1.00 -3.59 -12.10
C TYR A 37 -1.02 -4.89 -11.30
N THR A 38 -1.56 -4.88 -10.08
CA THR A 38 -1.75 -6.12 -9.31
C THR A 38 -2.66 -7.11 -10.03
N ARG A 39 -3.81 -6.64 -10.53
CA ARG A 39 -4.73 -7.50 -11.29
C ARG A 39 -4.07 -8.09 -12.54
N LEU A 40 -3.33 -7.28 -13.29
CA LEU A 40 -2.59 -7.74 -14.45
C LEU A 40 -1.50 -8.76 -14.08
N ALA A 41 -0.77 -8.53 -12.98
CA ALA A 41 0.23 -9.48 -12.49
C ALA A 41 -0.41 -10.81 -12.10
N LYS A 42 -1.53 -10.78 -11.35
CA LYS A 42 -2.28 -11.97 -10.96
C LYS A 42 -2.91 -12.71 -12.15
N GLN A 43 -3.31 -12.00 -13.20
CA GLN A 43 -3.79 -12.62 -14.44
C GLN A 43 -2.65 -13.34 -15.19
N ALA A 44 -1.47 -12.73 -15.23
CA ALA A 44 -0.31 -13.33 -15.91
C ALA A 44 0.35 -14.46 -15.10
N TYR A 45 0.35 -14.34 -13.77
CA TYR A 45 1.02 -15.22 -12.83
C TYR A 45 0.12 -15.48 -11.60
N PRO A 46 -0.91 -16.32 -11.72
CA PRO A 46 -1.92 -16.50 -10.65
C PRO A 46 -1.33 -17.00 -9.33
N ASP A 47 -0.32 -17.86 -9.40
CA ASP A 47 0.29 -18.51 -8.24
C ASP A 47 1.43 -17.70 -7.60
N VAL A 48 1.82 -16.57 -8.21
CA VAL A 48 2.88 -15.73 -7.66
C VAL A 48 2.28 -14.74 -6.65
N PRO A 49 2.78 -14.70 -5.40
CA PRO A 49 2.31 -13.75 -4.42
C PRO A 49 2.65 -12.31 -4.81
N VAL A 50 1.70 -11.40 -4.56
CA VAL A 50 1.87 -9.97 -4.81
C VAL A 50 1.82 -9.22 -3.49
N VAL A 51 2.93 -8.56 -3.17
CA VAL A 51 3.06 -7.68 -2.01
C VAL A 51 2.99 -6.23 -2.47
N LEU A 52 2.03 -5.47 -1.97
CA LEU A 52 1.88 -4.05 -2.25
C LEU A 52 2.55 -3.20 -1.19
N GLY A 53 3.14 -2.10 -1.60
CA GLY A 53 3.71 -1.08 -0.72
C GLY A 53 3.52 0.34 -1.27
N GLY A 54 4.12 1.30 -0.59
CA GLY A 54 4.09 2.71 -0.96
C GLY A 54 2.79 3.42 -0.60
N LEU A 55 2.73 4.72 -0.89
CA LEU A 55 1.63 5.61 -0.44
C LEU A 55 0.25 5.16 -0.96
N GLU A 56 0.15 4.80 -2.24
CA GLU A 56 -1.14 4.42 -2.83
C GLU A 56 -1.77 3.22 -2.13
N ALA A 57 -0.98 2.19 -1.81
CA ALA A 57 -1.45 1.02 -1.08
C ALA A 57 -1.69 1.33 0.40
N SER A 58 -0.77 2.03 1.05
CA SER A 58 -0.85 2.36 2.48
C SER A 58 -2.08 3.18 2.83
N LEU A 59 -2.44 4.16 1.99
CA LEU A 59 -3.63 5.01 2.20
C LEU A 59 -4.94 4.26 1.94
N ARG A 60 -4.90 3.15 1.17
CA ARG A 60 -6.08 2.37 0.79
C ARG A 60 -6.14 1.00 1.46
N ARG A 61 -5.37 0.77 2.53
CA ARG A 61 -5.34 -0.53 3.21
C ARG A 61 -6.63 -0.90 3.93
N PHE A 62 -7.37 0.09 4.45
CA PHE A 62 -8.73 -0.06 4.98
C PHE A 62 -9.80 0.37 3.98
N ALA A 63 -11.06 0.22 4.35
CA ALA A 63 -12.13 0.94 3.68
C ALA A 63 -11.85 2.45 3.76
N HIS A 64 -11.83 3.11 2.61
CA HIS A 64 -11.36 4.48 2.48
C HIS A 64 -12.26 5.30 1.58
N TYR A 65 -12.36 6.61 1.86
CA TYR A 65 -13.07 7.53 0.98
C TYR A 65 -12.25 7.84 -0.27
N ASP A 66 -12.76 7.45 -1.42
CA ASP A 66 -12.19 7.79 -2.72
C ASP A 66 -12.78 9.12 -3.20
N TYR A 67 -11.96 10.17 -3.15
CA TYR A 67 -12.36 11.51 -3.51
C TYR A 67 -12.88 11.63 -4.96
N TRP A 68 -12.25 10.91 -5.89
CA TRP A 68 -12.59 11.01 -7.31
C TRP A 68 -13.94 10.39 -7.66
N SER A 69 -14.25 9.23 -7.11
CA SER A 69 -15.55 8.57 -7.29
C SER A 69 -16.61 9.06 -6.29
N ASN A 70 -16.22 9.85 -5.27
CA ASN A 70 -17.09 10.32 -4.20
C ASN A 70 -17.78 9.17 -3.45
N MET A 71 -17.04 8.11 -3.19
CA MET A 71 -17.54 6.89 -2.56
C MET A 71 -16.54 6.35 -1.54
N VAL A 72 -17.04 5.60 -0.57
CA VAL A 72 -16.17 4.75 0.25
C VAL A 72 -15.90 3.45 -0.51
N MET A 73 -14.63 3.17 -0.73
CA MET A 73 -14.14 1.97 -1.42
C MET A 73 -13.66 0.93 -0.40
N PRO A 74 -13.69 -0.37 -0.73
CA PRO A 74 -13.13 -1.40 0.13
C PRO A 74 -11.60 -1.30 0.22
N SER A 75 -11.00 -2.13 1.05
CA SER A 75 -9.55 -2.28 1.11
C SER A 75 -8.94 -2.54 -0.27
N ILE A 76 -7.73 -2.02 -0.49
CA ILE A 76 -6.97 -2.31 -1.72
C ILE A 76 -6.66 -3.82 -1.85
N LEU A 77 -6.53 -4.56 -0.76
CA LEU A 77 -6.36 -6.01 -0.79
C LEU A 77 -7.58 -6.68 -1.45
N GLU A 78 -8.79 -6.32 -1.03
CA GLU A 78 -10.02 -6.84 -1.65
C GLU A 78 -10.17 -6.39 -3.10
N SER A 79 -9.89 -5.11 -3.38
CA SER A 79 -10.11 -4.55 -4.71
C SER A 79 -9.04 -4.96 -5.74
N SER A 80 -7.82 -5.27 -5.31
CA SER A 80 -6.72 -5.63 -6.22
C SER A 80 -6.46 -7.12 -6.33
N GLY A 81 -6.76 -7.90 -5.28
CA GLY A 81 -6.38 -9.29 -5.15
C GLY A 81 -4.92 -9.51 -4.75
N ALA A 82 -4.25 -8.50 -4.20
CA ALA A 82 -2.93 -8.66 -3.61
C ALA A 82 -2.99 -9.51 -2.33
N ASP A 83 -1.90 -10.18 -2.02
CA ASP A 83 -1.83 -11.07 -0.85
C ASP A 83 -1.50 -10.30 0.43
N ILE A 84 -0.55 -9.36 0.36
CA ILE A 84 -0.10 -8.58 1.52
C ILE A 84 0.03 -7.10 1.12
N VAL A 85 -0.33 -6.21 2.02
CA VAL A 85 0.08 -4.80 1.97
C VAL A 85 1.10 -4.54 3.06
N SER A 86 2.26 -4.01 2.69
CA SER A 86 3.24 -3.48 3.62
C SER A 86 3.11 -1.96 3.70
N PHE A 87 3.01 -1.39 4.89
CA PHE A 87 2.79 0.03 5.10
C PHE A 87 3.84 0.65 6.03
N GLY A 88 3.99 1.96 5.93
CA GLY A 88 5.02 2.69 6.66
C GLY A 88 6.41 2.51 6.04
N MET A 89 7.44 2.52 6.87
CA MET A 89 8.82 2.19 6.49
C MET A 89 8.92 0.66 6.38
N SER A 90 9.05 0.15 5.16
CA SER A 90 8.83 -1.26 4.85
C SER A 90 10.10 -2.08 4.61
N GLU A 91 11.24 -1.57 5.00
CA GLU A 91 12.54 -2.21 4.76
C GLU A 91 12.64 -3.59 5.42
N HIS A 92 12.35 -3.67 6.72
CA HIS A 92 12.36 -4.93 7.47
C HIS A 92 11.27 -5.89 7.00
N GLN A 93 10.06 -5.39 6.78
CA GLN A 93 8.93 -6.19 6.32
C GLN A 93 9.23 -6.82 4.97
N THR A 94 9.76 -6.03 4.04
CA THR A 94 10.10 -6.52 2.68
C THR A 94 11.14 -7.62 2.75
N ALA A 95 12.20 -7.43 3.54
CA ALA A 95 13.25 -8.43 3.71
C ALA A 95 12.72 -9.72 4.36
N GLU A 96 11.91 -9.60 5.41
CA GLU A 96 11.34 -10.75 6.12
C GLU A 96 10.35 -11.52 5.26
N ILE A 97 9.42 -10.84 4.59
CA ILE A 97 8.47 -11.48 3.67
C ILE A 97 9.22 -12.19 2.54
N ALA A 98 10.21 -11.54 1.92
CA ALA A 98 11.00 -12.16 0.85
C ALA A 98 11.74 -13.40 1.34
N ARG A 99 12.34 -13.37 2.53
CA ARG A 99 13.04 -14.50 3.12
C ARG A 99 12.09 -15.68 3.38
N ARG A 100 10.89 -15.42 3.91
CA ARG A 100 9.90 -16.48 4.21
C ARG A 100 9.34 -17.10 2.92
N LEU A 101 9.00 -16.29 1.93
CA LEU A 101 8.58 -16.78 0.61
C LEU A 101 9.69 -17.61 -0.06
N ALA A 102 10.95 -17.18 0.01
CA ALA A 102 12.08 -17.93 -0.53
C ALA A 102 12.32 -19.25 0.21
N ALA A 103 11.91 -19.36 1.47
CA ALA A 103 11.92 -20.61 2.25
C ALA A 103 10.74 -21.54 1.92
N GLY A 104 9.83 -21.14 1.02
CA GLY A 104 8.67 -21.94 0.59
C GLY A 104 7.43 -21.72 1.45
N GLU A 105 7.41 -20.73 2.35
CA GLU A 105 6.21 -20.39 3.13
C GLU A 105 5.16 -19.74 2.22
N SER A 106 3.89 -20.08 2.41
CA SER A 106 2.80 -19.44 1.67
C SER A 106 2.58 -18.01 2.13
N ALA A 107 2.28 -17.08 1.20
CA ALA A 107 1.91 -15.72 1.54
C ALA A 107 0.70 -15.65 2.48
N ALA A 108 -0.22 -16.61 2.40
CA ALA A 108 -1.39 -16.71 3.27
C ALA A 108 -1.02 -17.02 4.73
N ASP A 109 0.14 -17.65 4.97
CA ASP A 109 0.62 -17.99 6.31
C ASP A 109 1.47 -16.87 6.94
N ILE A 110 1.91 -15.89 6.13
CA ILE A 110 2.68 -14.73 6.61
C ILE A 110 1.74 -13.69 7.20
N THR A 111 1.26 -13.93 8.40
CA THR A 111 0.22 -13.12 9.06
C THR A 111 0.73 -12.33 10.26
N ASP A 112 1.98 -12.51 10.68
CA ASP A 112 2.55 -12.01 11.93
C ASP A 112 3.63 -10.92 11.76
N VAL A 113 3.88 -10.48 10.52
CA VAL A 113 4.88 -9.44 10.24
C VAL A 113 4.32 -8.06 10.60
N ALA A 114 4.98 -7.35 11.51
CA ALA A 114 4.60 -5.99 11.88
C ALA A 114 4.61 -5.05 10.66
N GLY A 115 3.69 -4.08 10.61
CA GLY A 115 3.60 -3.14 9.49
C GLY A 115 2.99 -3.74 8.22
N THR A 116 2.24 -4.84 8.34
CA THR A 116 1.54 -5.47 7.21
C THR A 116 0.03 -5.52 7.41
N CYS A 117 -0.68 -5.67 6.29
CA CYS A 117 -2.10 -6.02 6.28
C CYS A 117 -2.32 -7.23 5.38
N PHE A 118 -3.28 -8.07 5.73
CA PHE A 118 -3.69 -9.26 4.98
C PHE A 118 -5.19 -9.50 5.14
N LEU A 119 -5.75 -10.38 4.31
CA LEU A 119 -7.13 -10.83 4.43
C LEU A 119 -7.16 -12.24 5.05
N THR A 120 -8.14 -12.46 5.92
CA THR A 120 -8.32 -13.76 6.58
C THR A 120 -9.82 -14.03 6.84
N ASP A 121 -10.15 -15.23 7.28
CA ASP A 121 -11.47 -15.58 7.77
C ASP A 121 -11.62 -15.30 9.28
N PHE A 122 -12.83 -15.47 9.79
CA PHE A 122 -13.14 -15.23 11.19
C PHE A 122 -12.39 -16.17 12.15
N ALA A 123 -12.14 -17.40 11.75
CA ALA A 123 -11.49 -18.40 12.61
C ALA A 123 -10.00 -18.09 12.87
N HIS A 124 -9.35 -17.33 11.98
CA HIS A 124 -7.94 -17.00 12.03
C HIS A 124 -7.67 -15.55 12.45
N LEU A 125 -8.65 -14.89 13.07
CA LEU A 125 -8.45 -13.56 13.64
C LEU A 125 -7.48 -13.61 14.84
N PRO A 126 -6.68 -12.52 15.07
CA PRO A 126 -5.84 -12.42 16.25
C PRO A 126 -6.66 -12.58 17.54
N PRO A 127 -6.09 -13.14 18.61
CA PRO A 127 -6.84 -13.36 19.87
C PRO A 127 -7.22 -12.04 20.57
N LYS A 128 -6.55 -10.94 20.26
CA LYS A 128 -6.83 -9.60 20.79
C LYS A 128 -6.61 -8.58 19.69
N TYR A 129 -7.59 -7.74 19.44
CA TYR A 129 -7.55 -6.71 18.39
C TYR A 129 -8.50 -5.55 18.69
N ALA A 130 -8.31 -4.44 18.02
CA ALA A 130 -9.26 -3.34 17.96
C ALA A 130 -10.15 -3.51 16.71
N GLU A 131 -11.47 -3.48 16.85
CA GLU A 131 -12.40 -3.71 15.76
C GLU A 131 -12.93 -2.40 15.18
N CYS A 132 -12.79 -2.21 13.89
CA CYS A 132 -13.46 -1.17 13.12
C CYS A 132 -14.82 -1.67 12.61
N ALA A 133 -15.78 -0.76 12.50
CA ALA A 133 -17.03 -1.05 11.79
C ALA A 133 -16.74 -1.58 10.37
N SER A 134 -17.57 -2.54 9.92
CA SER A 134 -17.39 -3.18 8.61
C SER A 134 -17.38 -2.19 7.46
N TYR A 135 -16.77 -2.58 6.32
CA TYR A 135 -16.80 -1.78 5.09
C TYR A 135 -18.22 -1.31 4.74
N LYS A 136 -19.19 -2.23 4.74
CA LYS A 136 -20.60 -1.89 4.44
C LYS A 136 -21.14 -0.81 5.38
N LYS A 137 -20.81 -0.87 6.68
CA LYS A 137 -21.29 0.10 7.66
C LYS A 137 -20.63 1.45 7.50
N VAL A 138 -19.29 1.50 7.32
CA VAL A 138 -18.58 2.77 7.12
C VAL A 138 -18.93 3.43 5.78
N ALA A 139 -19.29 2.65 4.77
CA ALA A 139 -19.77 3.18 3.49
C ALA A 139 -21.16 3.84 3.60
N ALA A 140 -22.00 3.36 4.50
CA ALA A 140 -23.37 3.86 4.70
C ALA A 140 -23.48 4.99 5.73
N ASP A 141 -22.54 5.07 6.69
CA ASP A 141 -22.64 5.99 7.83
C ASP A 141 -21.32 6.72 8.12
N LYS A 142 -21.36 8.05 7.97
CA LYS A 142 -20.20 8.94 8.21
C LYS A 142 -19.67 8.87 9.63
N MET A 143 -20.52 8.68 10.63
CA MET A 143 -20.07 8.58 12.03
C MET A 143 -19.33 7.28 12.28
N SER A 144 -19.79 6.18 11.69
CA SER A 144 -19.07 4.90 11.71
C SER A 144 -17.72 5.00 11.00
N TYR A 145 -17.65 5.74 9.88
CA TYR A 145 -16.40 6.02 9.19
C TYR A 145 -15.44 6.81 10.08
N ALA A 146 -15.89 7.90 10.70
CA ALA A 146 -15.07 8.72 11.60
C ALA A 146 -14.54 7.91 12.81
N LYS A 147 -15.39 7.06 13.41
CA LYS A 147 -14.98 6.16 14.50
C LYS A 147 -13.93 5.15 14.03
N ALA A 148 -14.09 4.57 12.84
CA ALA A 148 -13.10 3.64 12.27
C ALA A 148 -11.76 4.33 12.05
N CYS A 149 -11.73 5.57 11.52
CA CYS A 149 -10.52 6.36 11.39
C CYS A 149 -9.85 6.62 12.75
N ARG A 150 -10.63 6.95 13.78
CA ARG A 150 -10.11 7.16 15.13
C ARG A 150 -9.45 5.91 15.70
N ILE A 151 -10.10 4.75 15.57
CA ILE A 151 -9.53 3.46 16.01
C ILE A 151 -8.20 3.19 15.30
N GLN A 152 -8.15 3.38 13.97
CA GLN A 152 -6.92 3.21 13.20
C GLN A 152 -5.81 4.13 13.68
N MET A 153 -6.12 5.38 14.02
CA MET A 153 -5.14 6.34 14.55
C MET A 153 -4.63 5.95 15.94
N ASP A 154 -5.53 5.53 16.82
CA ASP A 154 -5.18 5.16 18.21
C ASP A 154 -4.28 3.91 18.27
N GLN A 155 -4.24 3.09 17.21
CA GLN A 155 -3.43 1.87 17.12
C GLN A 155 -2.15 2.05 16.28
N GLN A 156 -1.64 3.28 16.13
CA GLN A 156 -0.40 3.54 15.37
C GLN A 156 0.90 3.44 16.18
N ASP A 157 0.81 3.09 17.45
CA ASP A 157 2.00 2.89 18.28
C ASP A 157 2.60 1.49 18.02
N PRO A 158 3.90 1.38 17.65
CA PRO A 158 4.52 0.09 17.33
C PRO A 158 4.81 -0.79 18.55
N VAL A 159 4.63 -0.26 19.78
CA VAL A 159 4.90 -1.00 21.02
C VAL A 159 3.61 -1.41 21.73
N THR A 160 2.63 -0.53 21.78
CA THR A 160 1.38 -0.73 22.54
C THR A 160 0.16 -0.93 21.64
N GLY A 161 0.28 -0.65 20.33
CA GLY A 161 -0.81 -0.81 19.37
C GLY A 161 -1.26 -2.27 19.25
N LEU A 162 -2.56 -2.45 19.10
CA LEU A 162 -3.18 -3.75 18.81
C LEU A 162 -3.34 -3.92 17.31
N PRO A 163 -3.43 -5.16 16.80
CA PRO A 163 -3.95 -5.40 15.46
C PRO A 163 -5.32 -4.73 15.28
N VAL A 164 -5.57 -4.16 14.12
CA VAL A 164 -6.86 -3.56 13.78
C VAL A 164 -7.57 -4.44 12.77
N VAL A 165 -8.81 -4.80 13.07
CA VAL A 165 -9.63 -5.68 12.23
C VAL A 165 -10.79 -4.90 11.64
N GLN A 166 -11.06 -5.11 10.35
CA GLN A 166 -12.24 -4.58 9.66
C GLN A 166 -12.83 -5.63 8.73
N LYS A 167 -14.09 -6.00 8.95
CA LYS A 167 -14.80 -6.86 8.00
C LYS A 167 -14.96 -6.14 6.67
N GLN A 168 -14.45 -6.77 5.61
CA GLN A 168 -14.68 -6.37 4.23
C GLN A 168 -15.98 -7.01 3.72
N SER A 169 -16.06 -7.46 2.48
CA SER A 169 -17.27 -8.13 1.98
C SER A 169 -17.41 -9.52 2.61
N GLU A 170 -16.55 -10.45 2.27
CA GLU A 170 -16.59 -11.83 2.76
C GLU A 170 -15.52 -12.12 3.82
N GLN A 171 -14.35 -11.50 3.71
CA GLN A 171 -13.21 -11.71 4.57
C GLN A 171 -13.01 -10.56 5.57
N TYR A 172 -12.07 -10.75 6.47
CA TYR A 172 -11.62 -9.74 7.42
C TYR A 172 -10.24 -9.24 7.01
N LEU A 173 -10.12 -7.93 6.90
CA LEU A 173 -8.84 -7.27 6.86
C LEU A 173 -8.26 -7.24 8.27
N VAL A 174 -7.04 -7.69 8.41
CA VAL A 174 -6.23 -7.53 9.62
C VAL A 174 -5.06 -6.61 9.29
N GLN A 175 -4.90 -5.54 10.02
CA GLN A 175 -3.67 -4.74 10.06
C GLN A 175 -2.89 -5.10 11.30
N ASN A 176 -1.68 -5.58 11.14
CA ASN A 176 -0.73 -5.75 12.25
C ASN A 176 -0.30 -4.39 12.81
N PRO A 177 0.16 -4.31 14.07
CA PRO A 177 0.76 -3.09 14.59
C PRO A 177 1.86 -2.57 13.66
N PRO A 178 2.10 -1.25 13.61
CA PRO A 178 3.18 -0.69 12.80
C PRO A 178 4.55 -1.33 13.16
N ALA A 179 5.44 -1.40 12.19
CA ALA A 179 6.82 -1.78 12.46
C ALA A 179 7.52 -0.72 13.31
N LYS A 180 8.49 -1.14 14.12
CA LYS A 180 9.36 -0.20 14.84
C LYS A 180 10.14 0.66 13.84
N PRO A 181 10.38 1.94 14.15
CA PRO A 181 11.25 2.77 13.34
C PRO A 181 12.64 2.15 13.19
N LEU A 182 13.27 2.35 12.04
CA LEU A 182 14.67 1.98 11.82
C LEU A 182 15.56 2.72 12.83
N THR A 183 16.55 2.02 13.33
CA THR A 183 17.66 2.66 14.06
C THR A 183 18.47 3.52 13.09
N ARG A 184 19.23 4.47 13.60
CA ARG A 184 20.13 5.29 12.78
C ARG A 184 21.07 4.43 11.92
N ARG A 185 21.63 3.38 12.49
CA ARG A 185 22.53 2.47 11.76
C ARG A 185 21.83 1.78 10.59
N GLU A 186 20.64 1.24 10.80
CA GLU A 186 19.84 0.59 9.75
C GLU A 186 19.45 1.58 8.64
N LEU A 187 19.08 2.81 9.03
CA LEU A 187 18.79 3.87 8.06
C LEU A 187 20.05 4.22 7.22
N ASP A 188 21.21 4.34 7.87
CA ASP A 188 22.48 4.59 7.19
C ASP A 188 22.83 3.44 6.24
N GLU A 189 22.62 2.17 6.65
CA GLU A 189 22.82 0.99 5.81
C GLU A 189 21.91 0.99 4.58
N VAL A 190 20.61 1.36 4.73
CA VAL A 190 19.68 1.50 3.61
C VAL A 190 20.16 2.60 2.64
N HIS A 191 20.56 3.75 3.16
CA HIS A 191 21.07 4.86 2.33
C HIS A 191 22.40 4.55 1.65
N ALA A 192 23.21 3.66 2.23
CA ALA A 192 24.46 3.21 1.65
C ALA A 192 24.30 2.17 0.53
N MET A 193 23.10 1.63 0.32
CA MET A 193 22.85 0.68 -0.77
C MET A 193 23.15 1.31 -2.13
N PRO A 194 23.64 0.53 -3.10
CA PRO A 194 24.08 1.03 -4.42
C PRO A 194 22.88 1.33 -5.34
N PHE A 195 21.99 2.21 -4.92
CA PHE A 195 20.89 2.68 -5.76
C PHE A 195 21.43 3.46 -6.95
N THR A 196 20.94 3.14 -8.15
CA THR A 196 21.33 3.86 -9.38
C THR A 196 20.88 5.32 -9.38
N ARG A 197 19.82 5.64 -8.65
CA ARG A 197 19.17 6.97 -8.59
C ARG A 197 18.81 7.54 -9.96
N ARG A 198 18.54 6.64 -10.91
CA ARG A 198 18.19 6.94 -12.29
C ARG A 198 17.02 6.06 -12.72
N TYR A 199 16.30 6.52 -13.73
CA TYR A 199 15.31 5.69 -14.40
C TYR A 199 15.99 4.58 -15.24
N HIS A 200 15.23 3.55 -15.58
CA HIS A 200 15.74 2.45 -16.40
C HIS A 200 16.20 2.97 -17.79
N PRO A 201 17.34 2.53 -18.34
CA PRO A 201 17.90 3.04 -19.61
C PRO A 201 16.94 2.96 -20.80
N SER A 202 15.99 1.99 -20.81
CA SER A 202 14.99 1.88 -21.88
C SER A 202 14.06 3.10 -22.02
N TYR A 203 14.05 4.00 -21.04
CA TYR A 203 13.28 5.25 -21.11
C TYR A 203 14.04 6.42 -21.69
N GLU A 204 15.37 6.30 -21.91
CA GLU A 204 16.20 7.38 -22.44
C GLU A 204 15.67 7.89 -23.80
N ALA A 205 15.48 6.97 -24.75
CA ALA A 205 14.94 7.29 -26.07
C ALA A 205 13.49 7.85 -26.04
N LYS A 206 12.82 7.74 -24.91
CA LYS A 206 11.43 8.24 -24.70
C LYS A 206 11.40 9.56 -23.93
N GLY A 207 12.56 10.20 -23.71
CA GLY A 207 12.69 11.46 -22.97
C GLY A 207 12.86 11.31 -21.45
N GLY A 208 13.26 10.12 -20.99
CA GLY A 208 13.49 9.82 -19.58
C GLY A 208 12.21 9.87 -18.73
N VAL A 209 12.36 9.87 -17.40
CA VAL A 209 11.26 10.02 -16.42
C VAL A 209 11.51 11.29 -15.63
N PRO A 210 10.73 12.37 -15.81
CA PRO A 210 11.02 13.69 -15.21
C PRO A 210 11.12 13.67 -13.68
N ALA A 211 10.30 12.86 -13.01
CA ALA A 211 10.26 12.78 -11.54
C ALA A 211 11.59 12.35 -10.91
N ILE A 212 12.51 11.74 -11.65
CA ILE A 212 13.82 11.34 -11.11
C ILE A 212 14.64 12.55 -10.62
N ARG A 213 14.43 13.72 -11.21
CA ARG A 213 15.12 14.95 -10.84
C ARG A 213 14.85 15.35 -9.39
N GLU A 214 13.66 15.02 -8.87
CA GLU A 214 13.26 15.30 -7.49
C GLU A 214 14.01 14.42 -6.47
N VAL A 215 14.44 13.22 -6.88
CA VAL A 215 15.08 12.23 -5.99
C VAL A 215 16.58 12.12 -6.21
N GLU A 216 17.11 12.63 -7.33
CA GLU A 216 18.54 12.54 -7.66
C GLU A 216 19.40 13.32 -6.68
N PHE A 217 18.91 14.45 -6.18
CA PHE A 217 19.59 15.38 -5.27
C PHE A 217 18.82 15.70 -4.00
N SER A 218 17.84 14.88 -3.64
CA SER A 218 17.07 15.10 -2.42
C SER A 218 17.95 14.86 -1.20
N ILE A 219 18.08 15.89 -0.37
CA ILE A 219 18.61 15.78 1.00
C ILE A 219 17.38 15.71 1.91
N ILE A 220 17.21 14.58 2.54
CA ILE A 220 16.15 14.35 3.52
C ILE A 220 16.75 14.44 4.91
#